data_4f3f42fc595789e8bb99b20049e9e2aa
#
_entry.id   4f3f42fc595789e8bb99b20049e9e2aa
#
_cell.length_a   1.000
_cell.length_b   1.000
_cell.length_c   1.000
_cell.angle_alpha   90.00
_cell.angle_beta   90.00
_cell.angle_gamma   90.00
#
_symmetry.space_group_name_H-M   'P 1'
#
loop_
_entity.id
_entity.type
_entity.pdbx_description
1 polymer ?
#
loop_
_entity_poly.entity_id
_entity_poly.type
_entity_poly.pdbx_seq_one_letter_code
_entity_poly.pdbx_strand_id
1 'polypeptide(L)' 'KTQTEFLDQLNKDKIININTADIESLDSLKGIGVKTAENIIEYRTKNGPFKSIEEIMNVSGIGESKFNDIKDFISVEGDS' A
#
# COMPACT_ATOMS: atom_id res chain seq x y z
N LYS A 1 2.54 18.45 20.54
CA LYS A 1 2.52 18.06 20.31
C LYS A 1 2.18 18.00 19.46
N THR A 2 2.49 17.94 19.02
CA THR A 2 1.74 17.80 18.45
C THR A 2 1.70 18.22 17.10
N GLN A 3 1.84 19.36 16.74
CA GLN A 3 1.91 19.81 15.47
C GLN A 3 3.04 19.28 14.76
N THR A 4 4.16 19.23 15.26
CA THR A 4 5.34 18.75 14.66
C THR A 4 5.22 17.33 14.31
N GLU A 5 4.74 16.52 15.20
CA GLU A 5 4.56 15.20 14.89
C GLU A 5 3.62 15.02 13.79
N PHE A 6 2.60 15.78 13.74
CA PHE A 6 1.63 15.69 12.75
C PHE A 6 2.23 15.95 11.40
N LEU A 7 3.04 16.93 11.27
CA LEU A 7 3.64 17.27 10.04
C LEU A 7 4.58 16.19 9.57
N ASP A 8 5.29 15.62 10.46
CA ASP A 8 6.20 14.58 10.12
C ASP A 8 5.46 13.43 9.53
N GLN A 9 4.35 13.07 10.09
CA GLN A 9 3.62 12.03 9.56
C GLN A 9 3.09 12.31 8.22
N LEU A 10 2.76 13.50 7.95
CA LEU A 10 2.27 13.85 6.69
C LEU A 10 3.27 13.74 5.64
N ASN A 11 4.53 13.97 5.97
CA ASN A 11 5.48 14.10 5.00
C ASN A 11 6.17 12.96 4.65
N LYS A 12 6.70 12.20 5.32
CA LYS A 12 7.52 11.30 4.83
C LYS A 12 7.26 10.10 5.44
N ASP A 13 7.80 9.13 5.34
CA ASP A 13 7.68 8.03 6.10
C ASP A 13 6.32 7.46 6.16
N LYS A 14 5.44 7.84 5.28
CA LYS A 14 4.18 7.32 5.33
C LYS A 14 4.22 6.03 4.58
N ILE A 15 4.52 4.95 5.23
CA ILE A 15 4.59 3.64 4.62
C ILE A 15 3.25 2.96 4.83
N ILE A 16 2.68 2.43 3.78
CA ILE A 16 1.36 1.83 3.84
C ILE A 16 1.49 0.32 3.89
N ASN A 17 0.90 -0.29 4.90
CA ASN A 17 0.92 -1.74 5.01
C ASN A 17 -0.17 -2.30 4.13
N ILE A 18 0.21 -2.95 3.05
CA ILE A 18 -0.77 -3.40 2.07
C ILE A 18 -1.64 -4.53 2.60
N ASN A 19 -1.26 -5.12 3.71
CA ASN A 19 -2.08 -6.18 4.29
C ASN A 19 -3.21 -5.65 5.15
N THR A 20 -3.14 -4.40 5.58
CA THR A 20 -4.16 -3.84 6.44
C THR A 20 -4.79 -2.56 5.90
N ALA A 21 -4.24 -2.01 4.84
CA ALA A 21 -4.70 -0.72 4.34
C ALA A 21 -6.10 -0.81 3.77
N ASP A 22 -6.83 0.28 3.88
CA ASP A 22 -8.16 0.34 3.29
C ASP A 22 -8.05 1.00 1.92
N ILE A 23 -9.15 1.15 1.25
CA ILE A 23 -9.16 1.70 -0.09
C ILE A 23 -8.57 3.08 -0.16
N GLU A 24 -8.91 3.91 0.80
CA GLU A 24 -8.42 5.26 0.79
C GLU A 24 -6.92 5.33 0.90
N SER A 25 -6.35 4.52 1.76
CA SER A 25 -4.91 4.51 1.92
C SER A 25 -4.23 3.99 0.67
N LEU A 26 -4.77 2.94 0.09
CA LEU A 26 -4.17 2.38 -1.10
C LEU A 26 -4.30 3.31 -2.29
N ASP A 27 -5.43 4.01 -2.37
CA ASP A 27 -5.65 4.94 -3.45
C ASP A 27 -4.67 6.11 -3.41
N SER A 28 -4.09 6.38 -2.27
CA SER A 28 -3.15 7.48 -2.16
C SER A 28 -1.80 7.14 -2.78
N LEU A 29 -1.56 5.87 -3.07
CA LEU A 29 -0.30 5.50 -3.68
C LEU A 29 -0.28 5.92 -5.15
N LYS A 30 0.90 6.29 -5.63
CA LYS A 30 1.03 6.78 -6.97
C LYS A 30 0.56 5.75 -7.98
N GLY A 31 -0.32 6.12 -8.84
CA GLY A 31 -0.79 5.22 -9.88
C GLY A 31 -1.81 4.19 -9.45
N ILE A 32 -2.19 4.20 -8.19
CA ILE A 32 -3.17 3.26 -7.69
C ILE A 32 -4.48 4.01 -7.51
N GLY A 33 -5.48 3.64 -8.27
CA GLY A 33 -6.80 4.26 -8.11
C GLY A 33 -7.68 3.36 -7.30
N VAL A 34 -8.93 3.74 -7.18
CA VAL A 34 -9.89 3.00 -6.40
C VAL A 34 -10.04 1.58 -6.92
N LYS A 35 -10.10 1.42 -8.23
CA LYS A 35 -10.30 0.10 -8.78
C LYS A 35 -9.13 -0.82 -8.46
N THR A 36 -7.93 -0.33 -8.61
CA THR A 36 -6.75 -1.13 -8.29
C THR A 36 -6.71 -1.40 -6.80
N ALA A 37 -7.09 -0.43 -5.98
CA ALA A 37 -7.13 -0.62 -4.55
C ALA A 37 -8.11 -1.75 -4.19
N GLU A 38 -9.23 -1.79 -4.87
CA GLU A 38 -10.19 -2.86 -4.64
C GLU A 38 -9.60 -4.20 -5.01
N ASN A 39 -8.83 -4.23 -6.10
CA ASN A 39 -8.21 -5.47 -6.52
C ASN A 39 -7.18 -5.95 -5.50
N ILE A 40 -6.49 -5.03 -4.87
CA ILE A 40 -5.52 -5.39 -3.84
C ILE A 40 -6.24 -6.04 -2.66
N ILE A 41 -7.33 -5.43 -2.24
CA ILE A 41 -8.06 -5.95 -1.10
C ILE A 41 -8.67 -7.31 -1.44
N GLU A 42 -9.15 -7.45 -2.64
CA GLU A 42 -9.73 -8.70 -3.04
C GLU A 42 -8.67 -9.79 -3.07
N TYR A 43 -7.50 -9.48 -3.58
CA TYR A 43 -6.42 -10.45 -3.65
C TYR A 43 -6.06 -10.95 -2.25
N ARG A 44 -5.87 -10.04 -1.31
CA ARG A 44 -5.45 -10.46 0.02
C ARG A 44 -6.56 -11.21 0.74
N THR A 45 -7.79 -10.90 0.41
CA THR A 45 -8.92 -11.58 1.03
C THR A 45 -9.01 -13.02 0.50
N LYS A 46 -8.75 -13.21 -0.77
CA LYS A 46 -8.84 -14.52 -1.34
C LYS A 46 -7.64 -15.38 -1.13
N ASN A 47 -6.48 -14.80 -1.15
CA ASN A 47 -5.24 -15.56 -1.12
C ASN A 47 -4.48 -15.45 0.19
N GLY A 48 -4.98 -14.66 1.12
CA GLY A 48 -4.29 -14.46 2.37
C GLY A 48 -3.36 -13.27 2.27
N PRO A 49 -2.75 -12.89 3.37
CA PRO A 49 -1.90 -11.71 3.39
C PRO A 49 -0.73 -11.84 2.43
N PHE A 50 -0.28 -10.71 1.93
CA PHE A 50 0.90 -10.69 1.09
C PHE A 50 2.10 -11.07 1.94
N LYS A 51 2.96 -11.91 1.44
CA LYS A 51 4.15 -12.31 2.17
C LYS A 51 5.32 -11.41 1.90
N SER A 52 5.29 -10.70 0.78
CA SER A 52 6.34 -9.74 0.48
C SER A 52 5.69 -8.65 -0.34
N ILE A 53 6.36 -7.50 -0.44
CA ILE A 53 5.76 -6.41 -1.21
C ILE A 53 5.73 -6.77 -2.69
N GLU A 54 6.65 -7.60 -3.13
CA GLU A 54 6.67 -7.99 -4.53
C GLU A 54 5.43 -8.77 -4.93
N GLU A 55 4.81 -9.41 -3.96
CA GLU A 55 3.64 -10.19 -4.27
C GLU A 55 2.49 -9.33 -4.76
N ILE A 56 2.54 -8.04 -4.51
CA ILE A 56 1.48 -7.15 -4.95
C ILE A 56 1.41 -7.11 -6.47
N MET A 57 2.48 -7.51 -7.15
CA MET A 57 2.47 -7.55 -8.59
C MET A 57 1.56 -8.64 -9.15
N ASN A 58 1.07 -9.53 -8.29
CA ASN A 58 0.12 -10.52 -8.73
C ASN A 58 -1.29 -9.93 -8.82
N VAL A 59 -1.47 -8.73 -8.31
CA VAL A 59 -2.77 -8.10 -8.33
C VAL A 59 -3.02 -7.51 -9.71
N SER A 60 -4.22 -7.72 -10.22
CA SER A 60 -4.57 -7.18 -11.50
C SER A 60 -4.45 -5.67 -11.47
N GLY A 61 -3.78 -5.11 -12.41
CA GLY A 61 -3.57 -3.67 -12.47
C GLY A 61 -2.25 -3.20 -11.94
N ILE A 62 -1.46 -4.09 -11.33
CA ILE A 62 -0.16 -3.69 -10.82
C ILE A 62 0.92 -4.48 -11.50
N GLY A 63 1.60 -3.86 -12.41
CA GLY A 63 2.74 -4.50 -13.06
C GLY A 63 4.02 -3.96 -12.47
N GLU A 64 5.10 -4.29 -13.11
CA GLU A 64 6.41 -3.90 -12.63
C GLU A 64 6.56 -2.40 -12.55
N SER A 65 6.03 -1.70 -13.50
CA SER A 65 6.16 -0.26 -13.52
C SER A 65 5.49 0.38 -12.31
N LYS A 66 4.26 -0.02 -12.02
CA LYS A 66 3.59 0.54 -10.88
C LYS A 66 4.24 0.10 -9.60
N PHE A 67 4.70 -1.14 -9.56
CA PHE A 67 5.38 -1.63 -8.38
C PHE A 67 6.61 -0.78 -8.10
N ASN A 68 7.38 -0.46 -9.12
CA ASN A 68 8.57 0.36 -8.92
C ASN A 68 8.23 1.74 -8.41
N ASP A 69 7.08 2.25 -8.77
CA ASP A 69 6.67 3.59 -8.32
C ASP A 69 6.26 3.58 -6.86
N ILE A 70 5.78 2.47 -6.33
CA ILE A 70 5.24 2.46 -4.98
C ILE A 70 6.05 1.65 -3.99
N LYS A 71 7.01 0.87 -4.44
CA LYS A 71 7.70 -0.07 -3.56
C LYS A 71 8.32 0.56 -2.32
N ASP A 72 8.73 1.79 -2.42
CA ASP A 72 9.34 2.45 -1.28
C ASP A 72 8.33 2.96 -0.28
N PHE A 73 7.06 2.87 -0.60
CA PHE A 73 6.01 3.42 0.23
C PHE A 73 5.07 2.34 0.76
N ILE A 74 5.39 1.08 0.56
CA ILE A 74 4.52 0.01 1.03
C ILE A 74 5.31 -1.00 1.85
N SER A 75 4.60 -1.73 2.69
CA SER A 75 5.23 -2.80 3.45
C SER A 75 4.20 -3.90 3.67
N VAL A 76 4.64 -5.03 4.12
CA VAL A 76 3.74 -6.12 4.46
C VAL A 76 3.78 -6.46 5.94
N GLU A 77 4.70 -5.80 6.72
CA GLU A 77 4.81 -6.10 8.08
C GLU A 77 4.00 -5.27 8.94
N GLY A 78 3.48 -5.75 9.94
CA GLY A 78 2.69 -5.02 10.78
C GLY A 78 3.40 -4.20 11.58
N ASP A 79 3.09 -3.39 12.08
CA ASP A 79 3.87 -2.60 12.72
C ASP A 79 3.89 -2.94 13.87
N SER A 80 3.77 -3.49 14.18
CA SER A 80 3.92 -3.90 15.22
C SER A 80 3.95 -3.52 16.04
#